data_9220708fcf44aee3b079bab374641f2b
#
_entry.id   9220708fcf44aee3b079bab374641f2b
#
_cell.length_a   1.000
_cell.length_b   1.000
_cell.length_c   1.000
_cell.angle_alpha   90.00
_cell.angle_beta   90.00
_cell.angle_gamma   90.00
#
_symmetry.space_group_name_H-M   'P 1'
#
loop_
_entity.id
_entity.type
_entity.pdbx_description
1 polymer ?
#
loop_
_entity_poly.entity_id
_entity_poly.type
_entity_poly.pdbx_seq_one_letter_code
_entity_poly.pdbx_strand_id
1 'polypeptide(L)'
;MNVDCIVVGSHLRFDGVWQRPQQLLTRLAARVPVLFVEEPFLASDDRDDLRMQGNVTVLRPLRAEHAAVADAETVASTRAWIGGRRALVWLYTPMMLALADAAPGAPIVYDCMDELAAFDFAPPELRARESDLLARACAIFCGGRSLFESRKYLGARVHLFASGVEFDHFARARTIAPHPLLTDLPHPICGYIGVVDERIDIALLETLAARACSVVLIGPIVKIDPATLPQRTNVHYTGQVDYADLPAMLAGFDVAVMPFARNAATAYISPTKTPEYLAASVPVVSTRIADVVASYGDVVAIAIDAESFANAVMAAKDTPPERVAAGVERARDVSWDAIVERMWVTLEGE
;
A
#
# COMPACT_ATOMS: atom_id res chain seq x y z
N MET A 1 24.90 -1.09 -10.09
CA MET A 1 25.31 -0.90 -8.67
C MET A 1 25.73 -2.22 -8.02
N ASN A 2 26.85 -2.31 -7.31
CA ASN A 2 27.26 -3.54 -6.61
C ASN A 2 26.97 -3.38 -5.10
N VAL A 3 25.92 -4.05 -4.60
CA VAL A 3 25.33 -3.86 -3.26
C VAL A 3 25.39 -5.20 -2.50
N ASP A 4 25.86 -5.17 -1.25
CA ASP A 4 25.96 -6.35 -0.38
C ASP A 4 24.80 -6.44 0.64
N CYS A 5 24.12 -5.33 0.91
CA CYS A 5 22.93 -5.29 1.77
C CYS A 5 22.07 -4.05 1.49
N ILE A 6 20.81 -4.11 1.91
CA ILE A 6 19.86 -3.00 1.82
C ILE A 6 19.44 -2.58 3.23
N VAL A 7 19.53 -1.28 3.52
CA VAL A 7 18.97 -0.64 4.73
C VAL A 7 17.73 0.13 4.34
N VAL A 8 16.61 -0.21 4.94
CA VAL A 8 15.31 0.38 4.63
C VAL A 8 14.82 1.24 5.78
N GLY A 9 14.41 2.47 5.52
CA GLY A 9 13.74 3.34 6.48
C GLY A 9 12.24 3.49 6.14
N SER A 10 11.34 3.16 7.06
CA SER A 10 9.91 3.14 6.79
C SER A 10 9.08 3.71 7.95
N HIS A 11 8.02 4.46 7.60
CA HIS A 11 6.95 4.88 8.52
C HIS A 11 5.94 3.75 8.79
N LEU A 12 5.98 2.67 8.02
CA LEU A 12 5.12 1.52 8.20
C LEU A 12 5.77 0.48 9.12
N ARG A 13 4.92 -0.31 9.78
CA ARG A 13 5.35 -1.46 10.60
C ARG A 13 5.44 -2.70 9.75
N PHE A 14 6.52 -3.47 9.91
CA PHE A 14 6.73 -4.67 9.10
C PHE A 14 5.72 -5.78 9.44
N ASP A 15 5.29 -5.85 10.70
CA ASP A 15 4.26 -6.76 11.19
C ASP A 15 2.81 -6.20 11.08
N GLY A 16 2.64 -5.07 10.41
CA GLY A 16 1.35 -4.43 10.18
C GLY A 16 0.60 -5.01 8.96
N VAL A 17 -0.19 -4.16 8.34
CA VAL A 17 -0.91 -4.53 7.11
C VAL A 17 0.08 -4.85 6.00
N TRP A 18 -0.08 -6.01 5.36
CA TRP A 18 0.77 -6.46 4.26
C TRP A 18 0.53 -5.61 3.00
N GLN A 19 1.57 -4.91 2.57
CA GLN A 19 1.48 -3.98 1.43
C GLN A 19 2.84 -3.85 0.71
N ARG A 20 3.03 -2.81 -0.10
CA ARG A 20 4.20 -2.62 -0.97
C ARG A 20 5.57 -2.89 -0.30
N PRO A 21 5.92 -2.37 0.88
CA PRO A 21 7.22 -2.64 1.48
C PRO A 21 7.46 -4.13 1.74
N GLN A 22 6.50 -4.84 2.35
CA GLN A 22 6.64 -6.27 2.61
C GLN A 22 6.76 -7.07 1.31
N GLN A 23 5.95 -6.72 0.28
CA GLN A 23 5.99 -7.37 -1.02
C GLN A 23 7.34 -7.24 -1.72
N LEU A 24 7.92 -6.04 -1.70
CA LEU A 24 9.22 -5.79 -2.33
C LEU A 24 10.37 -6.39 -1.52
N LEU A 25 10.38 -6.13 -0.19
CA LEU A 25 11.56 -6.41 0.63
C LEU A 25 11.74 -7.90 0.91
N THR A 26 10.67 -8.69 1.04
CA THR A 26 10.78 -10.15 1.17
C THR A 26 11.38 -10.79 -0.08
N ARG A 27 11.08 -10.24 -1.28
CA ARG A 27 11.68 -10.68 -2.54
C ARG A 27 13.13 -10.22 -2.69
N LEU A 28 13.43 -8.99 -2.33
CA LEU A 28 14.80 -8.46 -2.33
C LEU A 28 15.67 -9.19 -1.32
N ALA A 29 15.12 -9.58 -0.16
CA ALA A 29 15.85 -10.34 0.87
C ALA A 29 16.23 -11.78 0.44
N ALA A 30 15.65 -12.27 -0.66
CA ALA A 30 16.13 -13.51 -1.30
C ALA A 30 17.44 -13.30 -2.10
N ARG A 31 17.83 -12.06 -2.39
CA ARG A 31 19.03 -11.69 -3.15
C ARG A 31 20.16 -11.20 -2.26
N VAL A 32 19.85 -10.28 -1.35
CA VAL A 32 20.81 -9.67 -0.42
C VAL A 32 20.17 -9.47 0.95
N PRO A 33 20.93 -9.48 2.06
CA PRO A 33 20.41 -9.16 3.38
C PRO A 33 19.70 -7.81 3.41
N VAL A 34 18.51 -7.76 4.04
CA VAL A 34 17.70 -6.55 4.22
C VAL A 34 17.53 -6.26 5.69
N LEU A 35 17.82 -5.02 6.10
CA LEU A 35 17.46 -4.45 7.39
C LEU A 35 16.31 -3.47 7.19
N PHE A 36 15.16 -3.76 7.78
CA PHE A 36 14.01 -2.87 7.82
C PHE A 36 13.99 -2.11 9.15
N VAL A 37 14.21 -0.81 9.10
CA VAL A 37 14.22 0.08 10.27
C VAL A 37 12.87 0.80 10.34
N GLU A 38 12.13 0.54 11.41
CA GLU A 38 10.86 1.20 11.70
C GLU A 38 11.09 2.59 12.30
N GLU A 39 10.14 3.51 12.15
CA GLU A 39 10.13 4.73 12.95
C GLU A 39 10.05 4.39 14.44
N PRO A 40 10.67 5.20 15.33
CA PRO A 40 10.72 4.91 16.75
C PRO A 40 9.34 4.71 17.39
N PHE A 41 9.29 3.80 18.37
CA PHE A 41 8.13 3.58 19.22
C PHE A 41 8.34 4.22 20.60
N LEU A 42 7.29 4.77 21.17
CA LEU A 42 7.29 5.19 22.56
C LEU A 42 7.35 3.95 23.49
N ALA A 43 8.30 3.93 24.41
CA ALA A 43 8.55 2.87 25.36
C ALA A 43 8.96 3.43 26.73
N SER A 44 9.14 2.56 27.72
CA SER A 44 9.62 2.97 29.07
C SER A 44 11.11 3.31 29.13
N ASP A 45 11.87 2.82 28.16
CA ASP A 45 13.32 2.93 28.11
C ASP A 45 13.81 2.96 26.64
N ASP A 46 14.95 3.58 26.43
CA ASP A 46 15.61 3.62 25.14
C ASP A 46 16.32 2.30 24.88
N ARG A 47 15.98 1.63 23.78
CA ARG A 47 16.65 0.44 23.28
C ARG A 47 16.24 0.15 21.84
N ASP A 48 17.03 -0.64 21.18
CA ASP A 48 16.75 -1.13 19.83
C ASP A 48 16.43 -2.64 19.90
N ASP A 49 15.23 -3.00 19.41
CA ASP A 49 14.81 -4.39 19.28
C ASP A 49 15.09 -4.88 17.85
N LEU A 50 16.03 -5.83 17.74
CA LEU A 50 16.45 -6.42 16.48
C LEU A 50 15.96 -7.87 16.38
N ARG A 51 15.14 -8.16 15.37
CA ARG A 51 14.54 -9.50 15.21
C ARG A 51 14.45 -9.91 13.74
N MET A 52 14.37 -11.22 13.49
CA MET A 52 14.05 -11.75 12.16
C MET A 52 12.54 -11.88 11.98
N GLN A 53 12.04 -11.43 10.83
CA GLN A 53 10.68 -11.68 10.38
C GLN A 53 10.73 -12.29 8.98
N GLY A 54 10.48 -13.60 8.87
CA GLY A 54 10.78 -14.33 7.66
C GLY A 54 12.26 -14.23 7.29
N ASN A 55 12.56 -13.70 6.13
CA ASN A 55 13.93 -13.48 5.62
C ASN A 55 14.42 -12.03 5.77
N VAL A 56 13.65 -11.14 6.42
CA VAL A 56 14.00 -9.75 6.65
C VAL A 56 14.39 -9.53 8.11
N THR A 57 15.49 -8.81 8.36
CA THR A 57 15.85 -8.33 9.70
C THR A 57 15.08 -7.05 9.97
N VAL A 58 14.38 -6.96 11.10
CA VAL A 58 13.63 -5.78 11.51
C VAL A 58 14.29 -5.15 12.73
N LEU A 59 14.62 -3.87 12.63
CA LEU A 59 15.07 -3.03 13.73
C LEU A 59 13.91 -2.12 14.16
N ARG A 60 13.45 -2.28 15.40
CA ARG A 60 12.44 -1.45 16.04
C ARG A 60 13.08 -0.59 17.13
N PRO A 61 13.33 0.68 16.88
CA PRO A 61 13.80 1.59 17.92
C PRO A 61 12.68 1.83 18.94
N LEU A 62 12.99 1.64 20.23
CA LEU A 62 12.12 1.93 21.36
C LEU A 62 12.70 3.14 22.08
N ARG A 63 11.90 4.17 22.37
CA ARG A 63 12.35 5.44 22.93
C ARG A 63 11.43 5.90 24.05
N ALA A 64 12.03 6.46 25.11
CA ALA A 64 11.30 7.02 26.25
C ALA A 64 10.58 8.33 25.87
N GLU A 65 11.07 9.02 24.85
CA GLU A 65 10.45 10.22 24.32
C GLU A 65 9.98 9.98 22.87
N HIS A 66 8.91 10.65 22.46
CA HIS A 66 8.38 10.52 21.11
C HIS A 66 9.36 11.10 20.09
N ALA A 67 9.80 10.26 19.15
CA ALA A 67 10.61 10.67 18.01
C ALA A 67 10.01 10.07 16.72
N ALA A 68 9.84 10.89 15.69
CA ALA A 68 9.37 10.44 14.37
C ALA A 68 10.54 10.29 13.36
N VAL A 69 11.77 10.38 13.83
CA VAL A 69 12.99 10.34 13.00
C VAL A 69 14.00 9.36 13.56
N ALA A 70 14.85 8.81 12.70
CA ALA A 70 15.99 8.02 13.15
C ALA A 70 16.96 8.91 13.94
N ASP A 71 17.24 8.54 15.17
CA ASP A 71 18.18 9.20 16.06
C ASP A 71 19.60 8.62 15.94
N ALA A 72 20.54 9.17 16.70
CA ALA A 72 21.95 8.77 16.66
C ALA A 72 22.13 7.29 17.09
N GLU A 73 21.32 6.78 18.01
CA GLU A 73 21.36 5.39 18.46
C GLU A 73 20.89 4.44 17.37
N THR A 74 19.74 4.73 16.73
CA THR A 74 19.23 3.98 15.57
C THR A 74 20.25 3.96 14.43
N VAL A 75 20.91 5.10 14.16
CA VAL A 75 21.99 5.19 13.16
C VAL A 75 23.18 4.30 13.55
N ALA A 76 23.57 4.30 14.84
CA ALA A 76 24.68 3.46 15.33
C ALA A 76 24.36 1.96 15.23
N SER A 77 23.17 1.53 15.64
CA SER A 77 22.69 0.15 15.51
C SER A 77 22.63 -0.29 14.04
N THR A 78 22.14 0.59 13.16
CA THR A 78 22.12 0.35 11.71
C THR A 78 23.54 0.18 11.15
N ARG A 79 24.48 1.04 11.53
CA ARG A 79 25.88 0.95 11.13
C ARG A 79 26.53 -0.34 11.61
N ALA A 80 26.27 -0.76 12.85
CA ALA A 80 26.76 -2.02 13.40
C ALA A 80 26.22 -3.22 12.60
N TRP A 81 24.95 -3.20 12.20
CA TRP A 81 24.38 -4.25 11.35
C TRP A 81 25.00 -4.26 9.95
N ILE A 82 25.29 -3.12 9.34
CA ILE A 82 25.98 -3.03 8.04
C ILE A 82 27.35 -3.72 8.10
N GLY A 83 28.14 -3.50 9.17
CA GLY A 83 29.39 -4.23 9.40
C GLY A 83 30.42 -4.11 8.27
N GLY A 84 30.50 -2.96 7.60
CA GLY A 84 31.45 -2.70 6.51
C GLY A 84 31.00 -3.21 5.12
N ARG A 85 29.82 -3.79 4.99
CA ARG A 85 29.22 -4.16 3.71
C ARG A 85 28.87 -2.91 2.88
N ARG A 86 28.85 -3.04 1.56
CA ARG A 86 28.35 -1.96 0.67
C ARG A 86 26.84 -1.91 0.75
N ALA A 87 26.32 -0.87 1.38
CA ALA A 87 24.90 -0.71 1.61
C ALA A 87 24.22 0.09 0.50
N LEU A 88 22.94 -0.23 0.21
CA LEU A 88 21.95 0.62 -0.42
C LEU A 88 21.03 1.15 0.67
N VAL A 89 20.80 2.45 0.73
CA VAL A 89 19.80 3.06 1.63
C VAL A 89 18.51 3.24 0.84
N TRP A 90 17.42 2.59 1.28
CA TRP A 90 16.12 2.60 0.63
C TRP A 90 15.07 3.24 1.57
N LEU A 91 14.54 4.38 1.22
CA LEU A 91 13.67 5.15 2.10
C LEU A 91 12.24 5.21 1.56
N TYR A 92 11.27 4.84 2.40
CA TYR A 92 9.84 5.03 2.18
C TYR A 92 9.32 6.33 2.79
N THR A 93 10.10 6.96 3.65
CA THR A 93 9.74 8.22 4.30
C THR A 93 10.96 9.16 4.40
N PRO A 94 10.78 10.46 4.12
CA PRO A 94 11.83 11.45 4.32
C PRO A 94 12.28 11.58 5.79
N MET A 95 11.41 11.19 6.74
CA MET A 95 11.70 11.28 8.17
C MET A 95 12.88 10.39 8.60
N MET A 96 13.16 9.35 7.83
CA MET A 96 14.26 8.40 8.11
C MET A 96 15.56 8.72 7.33
N LEU A 97 15.70 9.91 6.75
CA LEU A 97 16.86 10.30 5.95
C LEU A 97 18.20 10.20 6.71
N ALA A 98 18.18 10.36 8.04
CA ALA A 98 19.35 10.22 8.89
C ALA A 98 19.98 8.81 8.84
N LEU A 99 19.25 7.78 8.41
CA LEU A 99 19.83 6.44 8.19
C LEU A 99 20.97 6.43 7.15
N ALA A 100 21.00 7.40 6.24
CA ALA A 100 22.12 7.55 5.30
C ALA A 100 23.46 7.80 6.02
N ASP A 101 23.44 8.34 7.24
CA ASP A 101 24.64 8.56 8.04
C ASP A 101 25.22 7.26 8.62
N ALA A 102 24.45 6.17 8.60
CA ALA A 102 24.97 4.84 8.94
C ALA A 102 25.92 4.27 7.86
N ALA A 103 25.78 4.70 6.61
CA ALA A 103 26.60 4.30 5.47
C ALA A 103 26.98 5.52 4.62
N PRO A 104 27.95 6.35 5.07
CA PRO A 104 28.35 7.57 4.34
C PRO A 104 28.78 7.23 2.91
N GLY A 105 28.23 7.95 1.93
CA GLY A 105 28.50 7.75 0.50
C GLY A 105 27.72 6.59 -0.16
N ALA A 106 26.89 5.85 0.60
CA ALA A 106 26.01 4.87 0.01
C ALA A 106 24.96 5.52 -0.91
N PRO A 107 24.58 4.85 -2.01
CA PRO A 107 23.48 5.30 -2.84
C PRO A 107 22.16 5.29 -2.06
N ILE A 108 21.30 6.28 -2.35
CA ILE A 108 19.99 6.43 -1.72
C ILE A 108 18.90 6.26 -2.76
N VAL A 109 17.96 5.36 -2.50
CA VAL A 109 16.71 5.22 -3.24
C VAL A 109 15.58 5.82 -2.42
N TYR A 110 14.76 6.68 -3.03
CA TYR A 110 13.48 7.09 -2.47
C TYR A 110 12.36 6.32 -3.15
N ASP A 111 11.70 5.42 -2.41
CA ASP A 111 10.50 4.72 -2.88
C ASP A 111 9.26 5.50 -2.42
N CYS A 112 8.88 6.47 -3.24
CA CYS A 112 7.74 7.35 -3.03
C CYS A 112 6.44 6.61 -3.37
N MET A 113 5.87 5.92 -2.39
CA MET A 113 4.65 5.15 -2.57
C MET A 113 3.37 5.97 -2.37
N ASP A 114 3.45 7.06 -1.61
CA ASP A 114 2.35 7.98 -1.31
C ASP A 114 2.84 9.44 -1.28
N GLU A 115 1.93 10.40 -1.40
CA GLU A 115 2.19 11.83 -1.14
C GLU A 115 2.03 12.08 0.37
N LEU A 116 3.07 11.71 1.16
CA LEU A 116 2.99 11.73 2.62
C LEU A 116 2.64 13.11 3.19
N ALA A 117 3.06 14.19 2.52
CA ALA A 117 2.76 15.55 2.93
C ALA A 117 1.30 15.99 2.70
N ALA A 118 0.50 15.15 2.05
CA ALA A 118 -0.92 15.40 1.81
C ALA A 118 -1.84 14.77 2.87
N PHE A 119 -1.30 13.99 3.80
CA PHE A 119 -2.09 13.44 4.92
C PHE A 119 -2.31 14.48 6.02
N ASP A 120 -3.46 14.44 6.68
CA ASP A 120 -3.89 15.44 7.67
C ASP A 120 -2.93 15.57 8.86
N PHE A 121 -2.24 14.50 9.24
CA PHE A 121 -1.29 14.46 10.37
C PHE A 121 0.18 14.44 9.95
N ALA A 122 0.49 14.92 8.72
CA ALA A 122 1.86 14.99 8.25
C ALA A 122 2.70 15.95 9.12
N PRO A 123 3.91 15.52 9.59
CA PRO A 123 4.80 16.39 10.34
C PRO A 123 5.14 17.68 9.55
N PRO A 124 5.20 18.85 10.18
CA PRO A 124 5.47 20.11 9.50
C PRO A 124 6.78 20.12 8.71
N GLU A 125 7.81 19.42 9.21
CA GLU A 125 9.14 19.31 8.61
C GLU A 125 9.21 18.34 7.43
N LEU A 126 8.18 17.54 7.18
CA LEU A 126 8.19 16.44 6.19
C LEU A 126 8.52 16.97 4.79
N ARG A 127 7.94 18.11 4.38
CA ARG A 127 8.20 18.72 3.05
C ARG A 127 9.66 19.17 2.87
N ALA A 128 10.25 19.75 3.92
CA ALA A 128 11.66 20.16 3.87
C ALA A 128 12.57 18.94 3.77
N ARG A 129 12.31 17.90 4.58
CA ARG A 129 13.05 16.64 4.54
C ARG A 129 12.87 15.89 3.22
N GLU A 130 11.69 15.94 2.61
CA GLU A 130 11.47 15.37 1.27
C GLU A 130 12.29 16.09 0.21
N SER A 131 12.37 17.40 0.29
CA SER A 131 13.22 18.19 -0.62
C SER A 131 14.70 17.78 -0.52
N ASP A 132 15.20 17.58 0.70
CA ASP A 132 16.56 17.09 0.94
C ASP A 132 16.77 15.66 0.42
N LEU A 133 15.79 14.78 0.67
CA LEU A 133 15.84 13.41 0.16
C LEU A 133 15.82 13.36 -1.36
N LEU A 134 14.93 14.13 -2.00
CA LEU A 134 14.87 14.25 -3.45
C LEU A 134 16.17 14.78 -4.05
N ALA A 135 16.87 15.69 -3.37
CA ALA A 135 18.16 16.20 -3.83
C ALA A 135 19.28 15.14 -3.76
N ARG A 136 19.24 14.25 -2.77
CA ARG A 136 20.29 13.24 -2.48
C ARG A 136 20.05 11.88 -3.14
N ALA A 137 18.79 11.54 -3.47
CA ALA A 137 18.44 10.23 -4.03
C ALA A 137 19.05 10.04 -5.42
N CYS A 138 19.71 8.93 -5.66
CA CYS A 138 20.20 8.52 -6.98
C CYS A 138 19.07 7.97 -7.86
N ALA A 139 18.06 7.30 -7.25
CA ALA A 139 16.87 6.87 -7.93
C ALA A 139 15.62 7.18 -7.11
N ILE A 140 14.53 7.56 -7.78
CA ILE A 140 13.23 7.88 -7.20
C ILE A 140 12.21 6.95 -7.83
N PHE A 141 11.67 6.02 -7.05
CA PHE A 141 10.66 5.07 -7.48
C PHE A 141 9.27 5.57 -7.08
N CYS A 142 8.45 5.88 -8.06
CA CYS A 142 7.08 6.36 -7.83
C CYS A 142 6.10 5.20 -7.85
N GLY A 143 5.37 5.01 -6.75
CA GLY A 143 4.39 3.93 -6.55
C GLY A 143 3.10 4.08 -7.38
N GLY A 144 2.97 5.14 -8.15
CA GLY A 144 1.83 5.41 -9.01
C GLY A 144 2.15 6.44 -10.09
N ARG A 145 1.29 6.47 -11.12
CA ARG A 145 1.44 7.38 -12.26
C ARG A 145 1.35 8.85 -11.83
N SER A 146 0.42 9.19 -10.97
CA SER A 146 0.25 10.57 -10.49
C SER A 146 1.47 11.08 -9.73
N LEU A 147 2.10 10.21 -8.92
CA LEU A 147 3.37 10.49 -8.24
C LEU A 147 4.52 10.68 -9.25
N PHE A 148 4.58 9.83 -10.27
CA PHE A 148 5.58 9.94 -11.32
C PHE A 148 5.43 11.26 -12.09
N GLU A 149 4.22 11.60 -12.54
CA GLU A 149 3.97 12.84 -13.28
C GLU A 149 4.33 14.10 -12.47
N SER A 150 4.10 14.07 -11.14
CA SER A 150 4.45 15.19 -10.26
C SER A 150 5.96 15.35 -10.02
N ARG A 151 6.77 14.30 -10.26
CA ARG A 151 8.22 14.26 -9.97
C ARG A 151 9.10 14.12 -11.20
N LYS A 152 8.56 13.83 -12.39
CA LYS A 152 9.33 13.61 -13.64
C LYS A 152 10.23 14.78 -14.04
N TYR A 153 9.96 16.00 -13.52
CA TYR A 153 10.83 17.16 -13.72
C TYR A 153 12.23 16.98 -13.11
N LEU A 154 12.43 16.02 -12.20
CA LEU A 154 13.71 15.66 -11.60
C LEU A 154 14.60 14.80 -12.54
N GLY A 155 14.12 14.48 -13.73
CA GLY A 155 14.90 13.86 -14.80
C GLY A 155 14.92 12.34 -14.79
N ALA A 156 15.96 11.76 -15.40
CA ALA A 156 16.07 10.34 -15.70
C ALA A 156 16.09 9.41 -14.48
N ARG A 157 16.42 9.91 -13.30
CA ARG A 157 16.41 9.12 -12.04
C ARG A 157 15.01 8.86 -11.46
N VAL A 158 13.95 9.37 -12.09
CA VAL A 158 12.56 9.12 -11.68
C VAL A 158 11.98 7.99 -12.50
N HIS A 159 11.50 6.95 -11.83
CA HIS A 159 10.98 5.74 -12.45
C HIS A 159 9.56 5.43 -11.96
N LEU A 160 8.69 4.99 -12.85
CA LEU A 160 7.34 4.54 -12.51
C LEU A 160 7.35 3.05 -12.20
N PHE A 161 7.08 2.71 -10.95
CA PHE A 161 6.85 1.36 -10.46
C PHE A 161 5.54 1.31 -9.69
N ALA A 162 4.42 1.27 -10.41
CA ALA A 162 3.09 1.18 -9.82
C ALA A 162 2.94 -0.09 -8.96
N SER A 163 1.94 -0.09 -8.08
CA SER A 163 1.64 -1.23 -7.20
C SER A 163 1.31 -2.49 -7.98
N GLY A 164 1.85 -3.61 -7.53
CA GLY A 164 1.64 -4.93 -8.12
C GLY A 164 0.62 -5.78 -7.35
N VAL A 165 0.53 -7.04 -7.76
CA VAL A 165 -0.34 -8.05 -7.14
C VAL A 165 0.36 -9.39 -7.00
N GLU A 166 0.02 -10.15 -5.94
CA GLU A 166 0.27 -11.60 -5.88
C GLU A 166 -0.86 -12.33 -6.61
N PHE A 167 -0.74 -12.38 -7.94
CA PHE A 167 -1.82 -12.86 -8.80
C PHE A 167 -2.35 -14.24 -8.39
N ASP A 168 -1.47 -15.22 -8.20
CA ASP A 168 -1.86 -16.59 -7.87
C ASP A 168 -2.53 -16.69 -6.50
N HIS A 169 -2.12 -15.86 -5.54
CA HIS A 169 -2.75 -15.78 -4.22
C HIS A 169 -4.22 -15.35 -4.35
N PHE A 170 -4.48 -14.23 -4.99
CA PHE A 170 -5.85 -13.70 -5.13
C PHE A 170 -6.69 -14.48 -6.14
N ALA A 171 -6.09 -15.08 -7.15
CA ALA A 171 -6.77 -15.96 -8.12
C ALA A 171 -7.40 -17.19 -7.46
N ARG A 172 -6.95 -17.61 -6.28
CA ARG A 172 -7.57 -18.69 -5.49
C ARG A 172 -9.06 -18.43 -5.19
N ALA A 173 -9.45 -17.17 -5.07
CA ALA A 173 -10.85 -16.78 -4.84
C ALA A 173 -11.84 -17.41 -5.84
N ARG A 174 -11.38 -17.71 -7.06
CA ARG A 174 -12.22 -18.30 -8.12
C ARG A 174 -12.59 -19.75 -7.88
N THR A 175 -11.92 -20.45 -6.97
CA THR A 175 -12.02 -21.92 -6.79
C THR A 175 -12.24 -22.37 -5.35
N ILE A 176 -12.17 -21.44 -4.39
CA ILE A 176 -12.39 -21.74 -2.97
C ILE A 176 -13.77 -21.28 -2.51
N ALA A 177 -14.25 -21.85 -1.41
CA ALA A 177 -15.50 -21.39 -0.79
C ALA A 177 -15.35 -19.98 -0.19
N PRO A 178 -16.43 -19.19 -0.15
CA PRO A 178 -16.48 -17.92 0.58
C PRO A 178 -16.12 -18.10 2.07
N HIS A 179 -15.56 -17.06 2.64
CA HIS A 179 -15.23 -17.03 4.07
C HIS A 179 -16.51 -17.15 4.94
N PRO A 180 -16.50 -17.91 6.06
CA PRO A 180 -17.70 -18.11 6.90
C PRO A 180 -18.39 -16.83 7.37
N LEU A 181 -17.65 -15.73 7.56
CA LEU A 181 -18.23 -14.41 7.91
C LEU A 181 -19.19 -13.85 6.86
N LEU A 182 -19.18 -14.35 5.63
CA LEU A 182 -19.98 -13.84 4.52
C LEU A 182 -21.13 -14.76 4.12
N THR A 183 -21.14 -16.03 4.55
CA THR A 183 -22.07 -17.05 4.04
C THR A 183 -23.55 -16.77 4.33
N ASP A 184 -23.83 -16.06 5.43
CA ASP A 184 -25.22 -15.78 5.85
C ASP A 184 -25.67 -14.35 5.47
N LEU A 185 -24.81 -13.59 4.77
CA LEU A 185 -25.16 -12.22 4.38
C LEU A 185 -26.04 -12.19 3.13
N PRO A 186 -27.07 -11.33 3.10
CA PRO A 186 -27.88 -11.11 1.89
C PRO A 186 -27.04 -10.59 0.72
N HIS A 187 -27.25 -11.18 -0.46
CA HIS A 187 -26.67 -10.72 -1.71
C HIS A 187 -27.45 -9.54 -2.33
N PRO A 188 -26.81 -8.64 -3.11
CA PRO A 188 -25.37 -8.68 -3.41
C PRO A 188 -24.51 -8.24 -2.24
N ILE A 189 -23.33 -8.88 -2.08
CA ILE A 189 -22.31 -8.50 -1.12
C ILE A 189 -21.32 -7.55 -1.80
N CYS A 190 -21.28 -6.30 -1.31
CA CYS A 190 -20.42 -5.24 -1.81
C CYS A 190 -19.25 -5.03 -0.84
N GLY A 191 -18.05 -5.50 -1.20
CA GLY A 191 -16.93 -5.59 -0.28
C GLY A 191 -15.79 -4.62 -0.56
N TYR A 192 -15.21 -4.08 0.52
CA TYR A 192 -13.95 -3.35 0.52
C TYR A 192 -12.94 -4.04 1.42
N ILE A 193 -11.69 -4.21 0.95
CA ILE A 193 -10.56 -4.71 1.73
C ILE A 193 -9.51 -3.63 1.85
N GLY A 194 -9.20 -3.21 3.07
CA GLY A 194 -8.14 -2.24 3.35
C GLY A 194 -8.40 -1.42 4.60
N VAL A 195 -7.43 -0.56 4.92
CA VAL A 195 -7.57 0.38 6.03
C VAL A 195 -8.75 1.32 5.79
N VAL A 196 -9.62 1.44 6.79
CA VAL A 196 -10.75 2.38 6.81
C VAL A 196 -10.28 3.64 7.54
N ASP A 197 -9.97 4.70 6.79
CA ASP A 197 -9.43 5.96 7.29
C ASP A 197 -9.99 7.17 6.49
N GLU A 198 -9.37 8.35 6.65
CA GLU A 198 -9.76 9.61 6.00
C GLU A 198 -9.84 9.55 4.45
N ARG A 199 -9.32 8.48 3.84
CA ARG A 199 -9.42 8.26 2.39
C ARG A 199 -10.77 7.71 1.95
N ILE A 200 -11.60 7.23 2.89
CA ILE A 200 -12.92 6.69 2.58
C ILE A 200 -13.98 7.81 2.58
N ASP A 201 -14.77 7.85 1.52
CA ASP A 201 -15.92 8.76 1.42
C ASP A 201 -17.15 8.13 2.12
N ILE A 202 -17.47 8.65 3.29
CA ILE A 202 -18.54 8.15 4.14
C ILE A 202 -19.92 8.36 3.46
N ALA A 203 -20.10 9.44 2.68
CA ALA A 203 -21.35 9.71 1.99
C ALA A 203 -21.63 8.67 0.89
N LEU A 204 -20.58 8.16 0.23
CA LEU A 204 -20.70 7.04 -0.71
C LEU A 204 -21.18 5.77 0.00
N LEU A 205 -20.57 5.45 1.16
CA LEU A 205 -20.96 4.29 1.97
C LEU A 205 -22.40 4.40 2.46
N GLU A 206 -22.83 5.56 2.95
CA GLU A 206 -24.20 5.81 3.39
C GLU A 206 -25.21 5.65 2.23
N THR A 207 -24.89 6.19 1.06
CA THR A 207 -25.73 6.07 -0.12
C THR A 207 -25.82 4.62 -0.61
N LEU A 208 -24.70 3.89 -0.61
CA LEU A 208 -24.68 2.47 -0.95
C LEU A 208 -25.44 1.63 0.08
N ALA A 209 -25.25 1.89 1.38
CA ALA A 209 -25.93 1.18 2.46
C ALA A 209 -27.46 1.40 2.48
N ALA A 210 -27.96 2.44 1.80
CA ALA A 210 -29.39 2.64 1.58
C ALA A 210 -29.98 1.72 0.49
N ARG A 211 -29.14 0.98 -0.26
CA ARG A 211 -29.56 0.01 -1.27
C ARG A 211 -29.81 -1.37 -0.66
N ALA A 212 -30.47 -2.24 -1.42
CA ALA A 212 -30.73 -3.62 -1.03
C ALA A 212 -29.47 -4.49 -1.27
N CYS A 213 -28.45 -4.30 -0.44
CA CYS A 213 -27.19 -5.04 -0.50
C CYS A 213 -26.57 -5.16 0.90
N SER A 214 -25.61 -6.07 1.08
CA SER A 214 -24.72 -6.11 2.24
C SER A 214 -23.45 -5.34 1.90
N VAL A 215 -23.05 -4.39 2.74
CA VAL A 215 -21.79 -3.64 2.61
C VAL A 215 -20.79 -4.19 3.62
N VAL A 216 -19.66 -4.71 3.16
CA VAL A 216 -18.66 -5.34 4.02
C VAL A 216 -17.33 -4.59 3.92
N LEU A 217 -16.84 -4.06 5.05
CA LEU A 217 -15.55 -3.40 5.15
C LEU A 217 -14.60 -4.28 5.97
N ILE A 218 -13.50 -4.71 5.33
CA ILE A 218 -12.51 -5.62 5.89
C ILE A 218 -11.21 -4.85 6.09
N GLY A 219 -10.81 -4.69 7.34
CA GLY A 219 -9.58 -4.01 7.73
C GLY A 219 -9.74 -3.17 9.00
N PRO A 220 -8.63 -2.66 9.53
CA PRO A 220 -8.66 -1.82 10.72
C PRO A 220 -9.26 -0.44 10.42
N ILE A 221 -10.02 0.09 11.39
CA ILE A 221 -10.49 1.48 11.38
C ILE A 221 -9.44 2.29 12.13
N VAL A 222 -8.82 3.26 11.45
CA VAL A 222 -7.75 4.09 12.04
C VAL A 222 -7.89 5.54 11.59
N LYS A 223 -7.44 6.48 12.42
CA LYS A 223 -7.39 7.93 12.13
C LYS A 223 -8.74 8.60 11.86
N ILE A 224 -9.84 7.90 12.03
CA ILE A 224 -11.21 8.46 11.97
C ILE A 224 -12.01 8.01 13.18
N ASP A 225 -13.03 8.78 13.56
CA ASP A 225 -13.97 8.36 14.60
C ASP A 225 -14.91 7.27 14.03
N PRO A 226 -14.91 6.05 14.60
CA PRO A 226 -15.82 4.99 14.15
C PRO A 226 -17.31 5.37 14.21
N ALA A 227 -17.70 6.32 15.06
CA ALA A 227 -19.07 6.80 15.15
C ALA A 227 -19.55 7.57 13.91
N THR A 228 -18.62 8.04 13.08
CA THR A 228 -18.93 8.72 11.80
C THR A 228 -19.29 7.75 10.66
N LEU A 229 -18.94 6.47 10.83
CA LEU A 229 -19.22 5.44 9.83
C LEU A 229 -20.69 5.00 9.86
N PRO A 230 -21.26 4.53 8.72
CA PRO A 230 -22.64 4.06 8.66
C PRO A 230 -22.98 2.99 9.70
N GLN A 231 -23.97 3.24 10.54
CA GLN A 231 -24.44 2.33 11.62
C GLN A 231 -25.75 1.65 11.19
N ARG A 232 -25.72 0.92 10.06
CA ARG A 232 -26.90 0.22 9.51
C ARG A 232 -26.74 -1.29 9.66
N THR A 233 -27.86 -2.01 9.75
CA THR A 233 -27.88 -3.48 9.95
C THR A 233 -27.26 -4.26 8.78
N ASN A 234 -27.17 -3.68 7.60
CA ASN A 234 -26.56 -4.27 6.41
C ASN A 234 -25.13 -3.78 6.15
N VAL A 235 -24.52 -3.06 7.09
CA VAL A 235 -23.10 -2.67 7.03
C VAL A 235 -22.29 -3.44 8.07
N HIS A 236 -21.28 -4.15 7.62
CA HIS A 236 -20.50 -5.07 8.43
C HIS A 236 -19.01 -4.66 8.45
N TYR A 237 -18.48 -4.42 9.64
CA TYR A 237 -17.07 -4.13 9.88
C TYR A 237 -16.42 -5.35 10.51
N THR A 238 -15.58 -6.07 9.75
CA THR A 238 -14.99 -7.33 10.23
C THR A 238 -13.72 -7.14 11.05
N GLY A 239 -13.13 -5.92 11.01
CA GLY A 239 -11.78 -5.71 11.48
C GLY A 239 -10.74 -6.33 10.52
N GLN A 240 -9.52 -6.51 11.03
CA GLN A 240 -8.43 -7.09 10.25
C GLN A 240 -8.64 -8.58 10.06
N VAL A 241 -8.42 -9.06 8.83
CA VAL A 241 -8.41 -10.47 8.45
C VAL A 241 -7.01 -10.84 8.00
N ASP A 242 -6.57 -12.06 8.26
CA ASP A 242 -5.27 -12.54 7.84
C ASP A 242 -5.12 -12.51 6.32
N TYR A 243 -3.93 -12.15 5.85
CA TYR A 243 -3.66 -12.05 4.41
C TYR A 243 -3.97 -13.36 3.66
N ALA A 244 -3.69 -14.50 4.30
CA ALA A 244 -3.96 -15.84 3.76
C ALA A 244 -5.46 -16.08 3.46
N ASP A 245 -6.37 -15.41 4.17
CA ASP A 245 -7.82 -15.59 4.09
C ASP A 245 -8.50 -14.56 3.16
N LEU A 246 -7.77 -13.52 2.70
CA LEU A 246 -8.31 -12.51 1.79
C LEU A 246 -8.91 -13.10 0.50
N PRO A 247 -8.34 -14.15 -0.12
CA PRO A 247 -9.00 -14.81 -1.25
C PRO A 247 -10.38 -15.38 -0.91
N ALA A 248 -10.58 -15.93 0.30
CA ALA A 248 -11.87 -16.46 0.73
C ALA A 248 -12.90 -15.34 0.98
N MET A 249 -12.44 -14.16 1.46
CA MET A 249 -13.29 -12.98 1.55
C MET A 249 -13.73 -12.53 0.15
N LEU A 250 -12.81 -12.44 -0.81
CA LEU A 250 -13.12 -12.06 -2.20
C LEU A 250 -14.01 -13.07 -2.90
N ALA A 251 -13.92 -14.36 -2.58
CA ALA A 251 -14.80 -15.40 -3.12
C ALA A 251 -16.28 -15.17 -2.76
N GLY A 252 -16.55 -14.44 -1.68
CA GLY A 252 -17.89 -14.08 -1.25
C GLY A 252 -18.41 -12.75 -1.77
N PHE A 253 -17.61 -11.96 -2.49
CA PHE A 253 -18.04 -10.67 -3.02
C PHE A 253 -18.72 -10.80 -4.38
N ASP A 254 -19.88 -10.17 -4.53
CA ASP A 254 -20.50 -9.95 -5.85
C ASP A 254 -19.86 -8.75 -6.55
N VAL A 255 -19.47 -7.74 -5.78
CA VAL A 255 -18.85 -6.50 -6.27
C VAL A 255 -17.80 -6.02 -5.27
N ALA A 256 -16.62 -5.73 -5.75
CA ALA A 256 -15.60 -5.03 -4.96
C ALA A 256 -15.74 -3.51 -5.14
N VAL A 257 -15.72 -2.78 -4.03
CA VAL A 257 -15.93 -1.34 -4.02
C VAL A 257 -14.69 -0.60 -3.57
N MET A 258 -14.41 0.53 -4.21
CA MET A 258 -13.33 1.45 -3.87
C MET A 258 -13.91 2.85 -3.63
N PRO A 259 -14.53 3.08 -2.45
CA PRO A 259 -15.26 4.31 -2.13
C PRO A 259 -14.31 5.39 -1.62
N PHE A 260 -13.29 5.74 -2.38
CA PHE A 260 -12.32 6.74 -1.97
C PHE A 260 -12.87 8.16 -2.08
N ALA A 261 -12.64 8.97 -1.04
CA ALA A 261 -12.86 10.40 -1.06
C ALA A 261 -11.97 11.07 -2.11
N ARG A 262 -12.44 12.17 -2.70
CA ARG A 262 -11.66 12.97 -3.65
C ARG A 262 -10.99 14.14 -2.92
N ASN A 263 -9.87 13.87 -2.27
CA ASN A 263 -9.10 14.85 -1.47
C ASN A 263 -7.61 14.81 -1.83
N ALA A 264 -6.79 15.60 -1.15
CA ALA A 264 -5.36 15.66 -1.39
C ALA A 264 -4.64 14.32 -1.15
N ALA A 265 -5.06 13.56 -0.13
CA ALA A 265 -4.48 12.26 0.21
C ALA A 265 -4.74 11.19 -0.86
N THR A 266 -5.89 11.28 -1.56
CA THR A 266 -6.28 10.31 -2.59
C THR A 266 -5.88 10.72 -4.01
N ALA A 267 -5.42 11.96 -4.21
CA ALA A 267 -5.03 12.48 -5.52
C ALA A 267 -3.84 11.71 -6.15
N TYR A 268 -3.02 11.10 -5.31
CA TYR A 268 -1.76 10.44 -5.73
C TYR A 268 -1.73 8.95 -5.42
N ILE A 269 -2.82 8.34 -4.95
CA ILE A 269 -2.82 6.91 -4.62
C ILE A 269 -2.89 6.05 -5.88
N SER A 270 -2.13 4.93 -5.84
CA SER A 270 -2.22 3.83 -6.80
C SER A 270 -2.63 2.56 -6.03
N PRO A 271 -3.95 2.30 -5.87
CA PRO A 271 -4.43 1.28 -4.96
C PRO A 271 -4.04 -0.14 -5.44
N THR A 272 -3.35 -0.90 -4.58
CA THR A 272 -3.07 -2.34 -4.80
C THR A 272 -4.34 -3.16 -4.93
N LYS A 273 -5.44 -2.69 -4.35
CA LYS A 273 -6.75 -3.35 -4.33
C LYS A 273 -7.32 -3.58 -5.72
N THR A 274 -7.05 -2.66 -6.67
CA THR A 274 -7.59 -2.81 -8.03
C THR A 274 -7.12 -4.12 -8.68
N PRO A 275 -5.80 -4.39 -8.83
CA PRO A 275 -5.36 -5.66 -9.42
C PRO A 275 -5.65 -6.88 -8.52
N GLU A 276 -5.76 -6.73 -7.18
CA GLU A 276 -6.15 -7.80 -6.27
C GLU A 276 -7.58 -8.28 -6.55
N TYR A 277 -8.53 -7.35 -6.66
CA TYR A 277 -9.93 -7.64 -6.96
C TYR A 277 -10.11 -8.21 -8.37
N LEU A 278 -9.41 -7.65 -9.35
CA LEU A 278 -9.44 -8.14 -10.73
C LEU A 278 -8.85 -9.56 -10.83
N ALA A 279 -7.76 -9.87 -10.11
CA ALA A 279 -7.18 -11.21 -10.05
C ALA A 279 -8.17 -12.24 -9.47
N ALA A 280 -9.01 -11.83 -8.53
CA ALA A 280 -10.08 -12.65 -7.95
C ALA A 280 -11.30 -12.81 -8.89
N SER A 281 -11.33 -12.17 -10.07
CA SER A 281 -12.47 -12.11 -11.00
C SER A 281 -13.71 -11.40 -10.43
N VAL A 282 -13.52 -10.49 -9.47
CA VAL A 282 -14.60 -9.71 -8.89
C VAL A 282 -14.78 -8.41 -9.68
N PRO A 283 -16.00 -8.07 -10.12
CA PRO A 283 -16.29 -6.77 -10.72
C PRO A 283 -15.95 -5.63 -9.77
N VAL A 284 -15.33 -4.56 -10.28
CA VAL A 284 -14.84 -3.45 -9.45
C VAL A 284 -15.55 -2.15 -9.80
N VAL A 285 -15.99 -1.43 -8.77
CA VAL A 285 -16.50 -0.06 -8.88
C VAL A 285 -15.62 0.87 -8.04
N SER A 286 -15.11 1.92 -8.65
CA SER A 286 -14.24 2.90 -8.00
C SER A 286 -14.77 4.32 -8.19
N THR A 287 -14.49 5.19 -7.23
CA THR A 287 -14.49 6.62 -7.49
C THR A 287 -13.40 6.97 -8.51
N ARG A 288 -13.45 8.20 -9.04
CA ARG A 288 -12.52 8.67 -10.08
C ARG A 288 -11.11 8.94 -9.50
N ILE A 289 -10.38 7.88 -9.14
CA ILE A 289 -8.96 7.93 -8.79
C ILE A 289 -8.14 7.94 -10.07
N ALA A 290 -7.23 8.92 -10.21
CA ALA A 290 -6.50 9.16 -11.46
C ALA A 290 -5.76 7.92 -11.97
N ASP A 291 -5.03 7.22 -11.09
CA ASP A 291 -4.27 6.02 -11.44
C ASP A 291 -5.18 4.83 -11.81
N VAL A 292 -6.34 4.69 -11.16
CA VAL A 292 -7.33 3.65 -11.51
C VAL A 292 -7.92 3.93 -12.89
N VAL A 293 -8.30 5.18 -13.16
CA VAL A 293 -8.82 5.58 -14.48
C VAL A 293 -7.79 5.33 -15.58
N ALA A 294 -6.55 5.72 -15.35
CA ALA A 294 -5.50 5.60 -16.36
C ALA A 294 -5.08 4.15 -16.67
N SER A 295 -5.11 3.27 -15.65
CA SER A 295 -4.60 1.90 -15.77
C SER A 295 -5.70 0.85 -15.96
N TYR A 296 -6.93 1.12 -15.50
CA TYR A 296 -8.02 0.14 -15.39
C TYR A 296 -9.40 0.67 -15.81
N GLY A 297 -9.50 1.90 -16.32
CA GLY A 297 -10.80 2.53 -16.63
C GLY A 297 -11.63 1.82 -17.69
N ASP A 298 -11.03 0.93 -18.49
CA ASP A 298 -11.69 0.05 -19.46
C ASP A 298 -12.35 -1.18 -18.80
N VAL A 299 -11.83 -1.64 -17.65
CA VAL A 299 -12.30 -2.85 -16.95
C VAL A 299 -12.97 -2.55 -15.60
N VAL A 300 -12.69 -1.40 -14.97
CA VAL A 300 -13.30 -0.92 -13.73
C VAL A 300 -14.43 0.07 -14.03
N ALA A 301 -15.55 -0.03 -13.32
CA ALA A 301 -16.61 0.99 -13.43
C ALA A 301 -16.21 2.23 -12.60
N ILE A 302 -16.22 3.40 -13.22
CA ILE A 302 -15.80 4.66 -12.59
C ILE A 302 -17.02 5.52 -12.30
N ALA A 303 -17.23 5.87 -11.03
CA ALA A 303 -18.30 6.75 -10.56
C ALA A 303 -17.76 8.16 -10.22
N ILE A 304 -18.61 9.16 -10.34
CA ILE A 304 -18.27 10.57 -10.14
C ILE A 304 -18.88 11.20 -8.89
N ASP A 305 -19.95 10.60 -8.37
CA ASP A 305 -20.69 11.01 -7.18
C ASP A 305 -21.33 9.81 -6.46
N ALA A 306 -21.97 10.05 -5.33
CA ALA A 306 -22.51 8.98 -4.48
C ALA A 306 -23.64 8.20 -5.16
N GLU A 307 -24.51 8.89 -5.90
CA GLU A 307 -25.65 8.24 -6.58
C GLU A 307 -25.18 7.39 -7.76
N SER A 308 -24.27 7.91 -8.59
CA SER A 308 -23.66 7.15 -9.68
C SER A 308 -22.84 5.98 -9.17
N PHE A 309 -22.19 6.11 -8.00
CA PHE A 309 -21.45 5.04 -7.36
C PHE A 309 -22.39 3.90 -6.93
N ALA A 310 -23.43 4.21 -6.17
CA ALA A 310 -24.40 3.20 -5.73
C ALA A 310 -25.08 2.51 -6.92
N ASN A 311 -25.45 3.26 -7.95
CA ASN A 311 -26.06 2.70 -9.17
C ASN A 311 -25.08 1.79 -9.93
N ALA A 312 -23.81 2.21 -10.06
CA ALA A 312 -22.78 1.39 -10.70
C ALA A 312 -22.52 0.09 -9.91
N VAL A 313 -22.50 0.14 -8.57
CA VAL A 313 -22.36 -1.04 -7.72
C VAL A 313 -23.52 -2.01 -7.92
N MET A 314 -24.76 -1.53 -7.92
CA MET A 314 -25.94 -2.38 -8.12
C MET A 314 -25.99 -3.00 -9.52
N ALA A 315 -25.43 -2.33 -10.53
CA ALA A 315 -25.34 -2.83 -11.90
C ALA A 315 -24.12 -3.75 -12.14
N ALA A 316 -23.12 -3.69 -11.28
CA ALA A 316 -21.82 -4.38 -11.50
C ALA A 316 -21.94 -5.91 -11.47
N LYS A 317 -22.95 -6.47 -10.78
CA LYS A 317 -23.26 -7.92 -10.80
C LYS A 317 -23.56 -8.44 -12.24
N ASP A 318 -24.00 -7.56 -13.12
CA ASP A 318 -24.32 -7.86 -14.51
C ASP A 318 -23.15 -7.50 -15.46
N THR A 319 -21.95 -7.31 -14.93
CA THR A 319 -20.73 -7.02 -15.73
C THR A 319 -20.50 -8.13 -16.74
N PRO A 320 -20.32 -7.81 -18.04
CA PRO A 320 -20.09 -8.81 -19.06
C PRO A 320 -18.87 -9.68 -18.75
N PRO A 321 -18.96 -11.03 -18.96
CA PRO A 321 -17.88 -11.95 -18.65
C PRO A 321 -16.55 -11.60 -19.35
N GLU A 322 -16.62 -11.06 -20.57
CA GLU A 322 -15.44 -10.62 -21.31
C GLU A 322 -14.72 -9.45 -20.65
N ARG A 323 -15.45 -8.53 -19.99
CA ARG A 323 -14.87 -7.42 -19.26
C ARG A 323 -14.19 -7.92 -17.97
N VAL A 324 -14.80 -8.89 -17.28
CA VAL A 324 -14.20 -9.54 -16.11
C VAL A 324 -12.91 -10.26 -16.52
N ALA A 325 -12.94 -11.04 -17.61
CA ALA A 325 -11.78 -11.76 -18.13
C ALA A 325 -10.64 -10.78 -18.52
N ALA A 326 -10.97 -9.67 -19.17
CA ALA A 326 -9.99 -8.63 -19.51
C ALA A 326 -9.35 -8.02 -18.24
N GLY A 327 -10.13 -7.84 -17.17
CA GLY A 327 -9.63 -7.42 -15.87
C GLY A 327 -8.64 -8.42 -15.26
N VAL A 328 -8.94 -9.72 -15.33
CA VAL A 328 -8.05 -10.79 -14.86
C VAL A 328 -6.71 -10.75 -15.60
N GLU A 329 -6.73 -10.67 -16.94
CA GLU A 329 -5.49 -10.59 -17.72
C GLU A 329 -4.70 -9.32 -17.39
N ARG A 330 -5.37 -8.17 -17.20
CA ARG A 330 -4.72 -6.93 -16.77
C ARG A 330 -4.02 -7.09 -15.41
N ALA A 331 -4.62 -7.83 -14.46
CA ALA A 331 -4.01 -8.10 -13.16
C ALA A 331 -2.82 -9.07 -13.28
N ARG A 332 -2.86 -10.04 -14.22
CA ARG A 332 -1.77 -10.99 -14.46
C ARG A 332 -0.48 -10.29 -14.89
N ASP A 333 -0.59 -9.23 -15.69
CA ASP A 333 0.56 -8.49 -16.24
C ASP A 333 1.36 -7.68 -15.20
N VAL A 334 0.83 -7.53 -13.97
CA VAL A 334 1.43 -6.71 -12.91
C VAL A 334 1.75 -7.55 -11.67
N SER A 335 2.74 -8.45 -11.74
CA SER A 335 3.21 -9.21 -10.57
C SER A 335 4.28 -8.45 -9.79
N TRP A 336 4.34 -8.68 -8.45
CA TRP A 336 5.41 -8.12 -7.62
C TRP A 336 6.80 -8.62 -8.02
N ASP A 337 6.90 -9.87 -8.50
CA ASP A 337 8.19 -10.45 -8.94
C ASP A 337 8.73 -9.70 -10.16
N ALA A 338 7.88 -9.42 -11.15
CA ALA A 338 8.25 -8.64 -12.32
C ALA A 338 8.64 -7.18 -11.96
N ILE A 339 7.97 -6.59 -10.95
CA ILE A 339 8.30 -5.24 -10.47
C ILE A 339 9.67 -5.24 -9.80
N VAL A 340 9.93 -6.17 -8.88
CA VAL A 340 11.23 -6.28 -8.19
C VAL A 340 12.37 -6.48 -9.18
N GLU A 341 12.18 -7.35 -10.19
CA GLU A 341 13.18 -7.57 -11.24
C GLU A 341 13.52 -6.27 -11.99
N ARG A 342 12.51 -5.54 -12.43
CA ARG A 342 12.71 -4.27 -13.14
C ARG A 342 13.37 -3.22 -12.26
N MET A 343 12.99 -3.13 -10.96
CA MET A 343 13.63 -2.23 -10.00
C MET A 343 15.10 -2.58 -9.82
N TRP A 344 15.41 -3.88 -9.71
CA TRP A 344 16.78 -4.35 -9.55
C TRP A 344 17.65 -4.03 -10.76
N VAL A 345 17.16 -4.31 -11.96
CA VAL A 345 17.85 -3.97 -13.22
C VAL A 345 18.08 -2.45 -13.34
N THR A 346 17.10 -1.63 -12.95
CA THR A 346 17.27 -0.18 -12.92
C THR A 346 18.42 0.23 -12.00
N LEU A 347 18.49 -0.36 -10.79
CA LEU A 347 19.58 -0.07 -9.85
C LEU A 347 20.96 -0.56 -10.31
N GLU A 348 21.03 -1.63 -11.09
CA GLU A 348 22.30 -2.10 -11.68
C GLU A 348 22.84 -1.14 -12.74
N GLY A 349 21.97 -0.39 -13.41
CA GLY A 349 22.29 0.60 -14.42
C GLY A 349 22.71 1.98 -13.90
N GLU A 350 22.39 2.28 -12.63
CA GLU A 350 22.81 3.49 -11.90
C GLU A 350 24.20 3.29 -11.26
#